data_a5ee9ea1b857734057e07000cb7e9db1
#
_entry.id   a5ee9ea1b857734057e07000cb7e9db1
#
_cell.length_a   1.000
_cell.length_b   1.000
_cell.length_c   1.000
_cell.angle_alpha   90.00
_cell.angle_beta   90.00
_cell.angle_gamma   90.00
#
_symmetry.space_group_name_H-M   'P 1'
#
loop_
_entity.id
_entity.type
_entity.pdbx_description
1 polymer ?
#
loop_
_entity_poly.entity_id
_entity_poly.type
_entity_poly.pdbx_seq_one_letter_code
_entity_poly.pdbx_strand_id
1 'polypeptide(L)'
;MPDNKTTLSRDCRAMMIPSGLGVILAAGNEVEITHRLGGNFTVAGLFGMARIEGRDADALGLPAAGTCETASALPQAPAAAKPSETASEKDLWEAARTVFDPEIPVNIVDLGLVYRMEMLDGQDGKKRVEADITLSAPGCAMGPAIADDLRMRLESLAGIESAKVEIVWDPPWHQDMMSEEARMILGLA
;
A
#
# COMPACT_ATOMS: atom_id res chain seq x y z
N MET A 1 28.10 5.16 16.17
CA MET A 1 26.77 5.60 15.74
C MET A 1 26.79 5.56 14.23
N PRO A 2 25.99 4.76 13.52
CA PRO A 2 25.97 4.84 12.07
C PRO A 2 25.41 6.21 11.67
N ASP A 3 26.16 6.92 10.84
CA ASP A 3 25.70 8.18 10.26
C ASP A 3 24.48 7.89 9.39
N ASN A 4 23.29 8.23 9.87
CA ASN A 4 22.03 8.14 9.11
C ASN A 4 21.90 9.27 8.08
N LYS A 5 22.94 10.11 7.95
CA LYS A 5 22.98 11.21 6.99
C LYS A 5 23.54 10.73 5.66
N THR A 6 22.86 11.07 4.60
CA THR A 6 23.28 10.77 3.23
C THR A 6 22.90 11.91 2.30
N THR A 7 23.53 11.96 1.14
CA THR A 7 23.22 12.94 0.09
C THR A 7 22.53 12.22 -1.05
N LEU A 8 21.43 12.78 -1.55
CA LEU A 8 20.72 12.20 -2.68
C LEU A 8 21.60 12.14 -3.92
N SER A 9 21.78 10.94 -4.48
CA SER A 9 22.61 10.73 -5.68
C SER A 9 21.90 11.13 -6.98
N ARG A 10 20.58 11.19 -6.98
CA ARG A 10 19.72 11.62 -8.08
C ARG A 10 18.42 12.24 -7.58
N ASP A 11 17.70 12.88 -8.49
CA ASP A 11 16.35 13.35 -8.22
C ASP A 11 15.46 12.15 -7.91
N CYS A 12 14.66 12.23 -6.85
CA CYS A 12 13.73 11.18 -6.48
C CYS A 12 12.37 11.74 -6.05
N ARG A 13 11.33 10.94 -6.27
CA ARG A 13 9.99 11.27 -5.79
C ARG A 13 9.91 11.00 -4.30
N ALA A 14 9.30 11.93 -3.59
CA ALA A 14 9.04 11.81 -2.17
C ALA A 14 7.66 12.37 -1.83
N MET A 15 7.13 11.94 -0.71
CA MET A 15 5.87 12.43 -0.17
C MET A 15 6.13 13.15 1.14
N MET A 16 5.75 14.40 1.23
CA MET A 16 5.95 15.23 2.43
C MET A 16 5.06 14.74 3.58
N ILE A 17 5.62 14.69 4.78
CA ILE A 17 4.91 14.33 6.00
C ILE A 17 4.79 15.58 6.88
N PRO A 18 3.60 15.93 7.40
CA PRO A 18 2.32 15.19 7.34
C PRO A 18 1.40 15.58 6.17
N SER A 19 1.81 16.49 5.29
CA SER A 19 0.92 17.11 4.29
C SER A 19 0.48 16.17 3.15
N GLY A 20 1.17 15.03 2.94
CA GLY A 20 0.87 14.11 1.85
C GLY A 20 1.17 14.64 0.44
N LEU A 21 1.82 15.81 0.33
CA LEU A 21 2.15 16.39 -0.97
C LEU A 21 3.32 15.65 -1.62
N GLY A 22 3.12 15.22 -2.87
CA GLY A 22 4.18 14.68 -3.71
C GLY A 22 5.17 15.78 -4.11
N VAL A 23 6.44 15.56 -3.84
CA VAL A 23 7.53 16.47 -4.20
C VAL A 23 8.66 15.70 -4.90
N ILE A 24 9.46 16.41 -5.67
CA ILE A 24 10.71 15.89 -6.21
C ILE A 24 11.83 16.47 -5.37
N LEU A 25 12.58 15.61 -4.71
CA LEU A 25 13.81 16.01 -4.01
C LEU A 25 14.97 15.92 -5.00
N ALA A 26 15.67 17.04 -5.15
CA ALA A 26 16.76 17.13 -6.12
C ALA A 26 18.01 16.39 -5.63
N ALA A 27 18.81 15.91 -6.56
CA ALA A 27 20.16 15.40 -6.30
C ALA A 27 20.99 16.44 -5.53
N GLY A 28 21.83 15.96 -4.62
CA GLY A 28 22.68 16.83 -3.79
C GLY A 28 22.04 17.30 -2.49
N ASN A 29 20.74 17.04 -2.25
CA ASN A 29 20.13 17.33 -0.97
C ASN A 29 20.69 16.42 0.13
N GLU A 30 21.15 17.01 1.21
CA GLU A 30 21.49 16.26 2.42
C GLU A 30 20.21 15.87 3.16
N VAL A 31 20.09 14.59 3.45
CA VAL A 31 18.95 14.02 4.18
C VAL A 31 19.42 13.09 5.28
N GLU A 32 18.67 13.05 6.36
CA GLU A 32 18.89 12.12 7.47
C GLU A 32 17.77 11.06 7.45
N ILE A 33 18.14 9.80 7.36
CA ILE A 33 17.17 8.69 7.39
C ILE A 33 16.74 8.48 8.84
N THR A 34 15.51 8.86 9.16
CA THR A 34 14.95 8.74 10.51
C THR A 34 14.31 7.39 10.77
N HIS A 35 13.65 6.82 9.76
CA HIS A 35 12.97 5.52 9.86
C HIS A 35 13.10 4.72 8.58
N ARG A 36 13.15 3.39 8.75
CA ARG A 36 13.09 2.39 7.67
C ARG A 36 11.96 1.44 8.01
N LEU A 37 10.87 1.50 7.28
CA LEU A 37 9.69 0.65 7.53
C LEU A 37 9.12 0.14 6.21
N GLY A 38 8.90 -1.18 6.12
CA GLY A 38 8.23 -1.79 4.97
C GLY A 38 8.90 -1.49 3.62
N GLY A 39 10.23 -1.40 3.58
CA GLY A 39 10.95 -1.06 2.37
C GLY A 39 10.93 0.43 1.99
N ASN A 40 10.27 1.29 2.76
CA ASN A 40 10.25 2.74 2.56
C ASN A 40 11.17 3.45 3.55
N PHE A 41 11.62 4.64 3.19
CA PHE A 41 12.53 5.46 3.98
C PHE A 41 11.87 6.77 4.35
N THR A 42 11.83 7.08 5.64
CA THR A 42 11.47 8.43 6.08
C THR A 42 12.76 9.21 6.26
N VAL A 43 12.85 10.34 5.57
CA VAL A 43 14.02 11.22 5.59
C VAL A 43 13.63 12.60 6.11
N ALA A 44 14.54 13.22 6.85
CA ALA A 44 14.44 14.60 7.30
C ALA A 44 15.53 15.43 6.62
N GLY A 45 15.18 16.65 6.22
CA GLY A 45 16.10 17.60 5.59
C GLY A 45 15.64 19.04 5.77
N LEU A 46 16.25 19.97 5.07
CA LEU A 46 15.86 21.40 5.10
C LEU A 46 14.42 21.63 4.61
N PHE A 47 13.87 20.69 3.85
CA PHE A 47 12.49 20.69 3.35
C PHE A 47 11.46 20.15 4.37
N GLY A 48 11.89 19.68 5.54
CA GLY A 48 11.06 18.99 6.53
C GLY A 48 11.22 17.47 6.45
N MET A 49 10.15 16.74 6.74
CA MET A 49 10.11 15.28 6.68
C MET A 49 9.42 14.81 5.39
N ALA A 50 10.02 13.82 4.75
CA ALA A 50 9.45 13.20 3.55
C ALA A 50 9.65 11.69 3.56
N ARG A 51 8.75 10.98 2.88
CA ARG A 51 8.83 9.53 2.66
C ARG A 51 9.33 9.26 1.24
N ILE A 52 10.38 8.49 1.13
CA ILE A 52 10.94 7.98 -0.13
C ILE A 52 10.60 6.50 -0.23
N GLU A 53 10.09 6.07 -1.38
CA GLU A 53 9.76 4.67 -1.61
C GLU A 53 11.01 3.82 -1.83
N GLY A 54 10.94 2.55 -1.48
CA GLY A 54 12.06 1.61 -1.57
C GLY A 54 12.62 1.41 -2.97
N ARG A 55 11.82 1.65 -4.02
CA ARG A 55 12.28 1.65 -5.41
C ARG A 55 13.29 2.77 -5.71
N ASP A 56 13.26 3.85 -4.91
CA ASP A 56 14.16 4.98 -4.99
C ASP A 56 15.27 4.95 -3.92
N ALA A 57 15.50 3.78 -3.28
CA ALA A 57 16.55 3.59 -2.26
C ALA A 57 17.95 3.85 -2.80
N ASP A 58 18.16 3.64 -4.10
CA ASP A 58 19.40 3.96 -4.81
C ASP A 58 19.73 5.45 -4.75
N ALA A 59 18.73 6.33 -4.71
CA ALA A 59 18.92 7.77 -4.51
C ALA A 59 19.55 8.08 -3.14
N LEU A 60 19.33 7.24 -2.14
CA LEU A 60 19.93 7.34 -0.80
C LEU A 60 21.29 6.63 -0.69
N GLY A 61 21.84 6.13 -1.79
CA GLY A 61 23.08 5.34 -1.78
C GLY A 61 22.93 3.96 -1.15
N LEU A 62 21.70 3.50 -0.97
CA LEU A 62 21.38 2.18 -0.45
C LEU A 62 21.12 1.22 -1.64
N PRO A 63 21.47 -0.07 -1.54
CA PRO A 63 21.10 -1.01 -2.58
C PRO A 63 19.58 -0.97 -2.72
N ALA A 64 19.12 -0.77 -3.95
CA ALA A 64 17.70 -0.88 -4.26
C ALA A 64 17.23 -2.22 -3.71
N ALA A 65 16.11 -2.25 -3.01
CA ALA A 65 15.54 -3.48 -2.45
C ALA A 65 15.16 -4.42 -3.59
N GLY A 66 16.15 -5.14 -4.12
CA GLY A 66 16.04 -5.99 -5.30
C GLY A 66 17.18 -7.00 -5.47
N THR A 67 18.24 -6.94 -4.66
CA THR A 67 19.28 -7.96 -4.69
C THR A 67 19.77 -8.29 -3.29
N CYS A 68 19.11 -9.22 -2.61
CA CYS A 68 19.71 -9.98 -1.54
C CYS A 68 19.24 -11.44 -1.66
N GLU A 69 20.12 -12.28 -2.19
CA GLU A 69 20.03 -13.72 -1.96
C GLU A 69 20.20 -13.96 -0.47
N THR A 70 19.22 -14.44 0.17
CA THR A 70 19.11 -15.56 1.11
C THR A 70 17.82 -15.45 1.93
N ALA A 71 16.94 -16.39 1.64
CA ALA A 71 15.98 -17.03 2.52
C ALA A 71 15.27 -16.19 3.61
N SER A 72 14.14 -15.60 3.29
CA SER A 72 12.87 -15.84 4.00
C SER A 72 11.76 -15.12 3.21
N ALA A 73 10.77 -15.88 2.81
CA ALA A 73 9.68 -15.44 1.94
C ALA A 73 8.87 -14.32 2.59
N LEU A 74 8.94 -13.13 1.99
CA LEU A 74 7.92 -12.09 2.09
C LEU A 74 7.36 -11.91 0.67
N PRO A 75 6.04 -11.89 0.48
CA PRO A 75 5.46 -11.81 -0.85
C PRO A 75 5.84 -10.50 -1.52
N GLN A 76 6.49 -10.63 -2.66
CA GLN A 76 6.80 -9.55 -3.58
C GLN A 76 5.48 -8.94 -4.09
N ALA A 77 5.40 -7.63 -4.10
CA ALA A 77 4.42 -6.96 -4.96
C ALA A 77 4.65 -7.46 -6.40
N PRO A 78 3.61 -7.83 -7.14
CA PRO A 78 3.78 -8.44 -8.45
C PRO A 78 4.53 -7.48 -9.36
N ALA A 79 5.73 -7.92 -9.80
CA ALA A 79 6.43 -7.33 -10.92
C ALA A 79 5.49 -7.29 -12.12
N ALA A 80 5.57 -6.20 -12.88
CA ALA A 80 4.81 -5.97 -14.09
C ALA A 80 4.45 -7.28 -14.82
N ALA A 81 3.17 -7.64 -14.75
CA ALA A 81 2.63 -8.81 -15.40
C ALA A 81 2.94 -8.74 -16.89
N LYS A 82 3.42 -9.85 -17.44
CA LYS A 82 3.53 -10.07 -18.88
C LYS A 82 2.16 -9.78 -19.52
N PRO A 83 2.10 -9.13 -20.69
CA PRO A 83 0.82 -8.80 -21.31
C PRO A 83 0.20 -10.07 -21.91
N SER A 84 -0.57 -10.82 -21.15
CA SER A 84 -1.60 -11.77 -21.62
C SER A 84 -2.29 -12.62 -20.52
N GLU A 85 -2.16 -12.32 -19.25
CA GLU A 85 -2.98 -12.98 -18.22
C GLU A 85 -3.89 -11.97 -17.55
N THR A 86 -5.19 -12.17 -17.69
CA THR A 86 -6.20 -11.44 -16.92
C THR A 86 -5.96 -11.74 -15.43
N ALA A 87 -5.99 -10.72 -14.59
CA ALA A 87 -5.85 -10.87 -13.14
C ALA A 87 -6.79 -11.97 -12.63
N SER A 88 -6.31 -12.75 -11.68
CA SER A 88 -7.09 -13.78 -11.01
C SER A 88 -7.74 -13.19 -9.74
N GLU A 89 -8.71 -13.91 -9.18
CA GLU A 89 -9.32 -13.55 -7.90
C GLU A 89 -8.26 -13.42 -6.78
N LYS A 90 -7.22 -14.25 -6.82
CA LYS A 90 -6.10 -14.18 -5.89
C LYS A 90 -5.36 -12.85 -5.98
N ASP A 91 -5.15 -12.34 -7.18
CA ASP A 91 -4.47 -11.06 -7.40
C ASP A 91 -5.29 -9.89 -6.83
N LEU A 92 -6.63 -9.98 -6.87
CA LEU A 92 -7.52 -9.00 -6.24
C LEU A 92 -7.31 -8.97 -4.72
N TRP A 93 -7.29 -10.13 -4.07
CA TRP A 93 -7.06 -10.23 -2.62
C TRP A 93 -5.65 -9.78 -2.23
N GLU A 94 -4.65 -10.09 -3.04
CA GLU A 94 -3.27 -9.60 -2.81
C GLU A 94 -3.21 -8.07 -2.94
N ALA A 95 -3.88 -7.49 -3.92
CA ALA A 95 -3.97 -6.04 -4.06
C ALA A 95 -4.67 -5.40 -2.85
N ALA A 96 -5.79 -5.98 -2.38
CA ALA A 96 -6.49 -5.50 -1.21
C ALA A 96 -5.65 -5.57 0.08
N ARG A 97 -4.78 -6.57 0.24
CA ARG A 97 -3.84 -6.65 1.36
C ARG A 97 -2.78 -5.55 1.38
N THR A 98 -2.62 -4.82 0.29
CA THR A 98 -1.71 -3.66 0.24
C THR A 98 -2.35 -2.36 0.68
N VAL A 99 -3.66 -2.34 0.89
CA VAL A 99 -4.42 -1.20 1.41
C VAL A 99 -4.45 -1.24 2.93
N PHE A 100 -4.08 -0.16 3.57
CA PHE A 100 -4.03 -0.05 5.03
C PHE A 100 -4.98 1.04 5.51
N ASP A 101 -5.57 0.81 6.67
CA ASP A 101 -6.22 1.89 7.41
C ASP A 101 -5.13 2.86 7.89
N PRO A 102 -5.26 4.17 7.68
CA PRO A 102 -4.23 5.13 8.10
C PRO A 102 -4.05 5.25 9.61
N GLU A 103 -5.03 4.83 10.39
CA GLU A 103 -5.00 4.86 11.85
C GLU A 103 -4.55 3.53 12.46
N ILE A 104 -4.65 2.43 11.70
CA ILE A 104 -4.38 1.07 12.19
C ILE A 104 -3.28 0.45 11.30
N PRO A 105 -2.15 -0.02 11.87
CA PRO A 105 -1.03 -0.56 11.09
C PRO A 105 -1.30 -2.00 10.58
N VAL A 106 -2.53 -2.26 10.15
CA VAL A 106 -2.99 -3.55 9.62
C VAL A 106 -3.74 -3.29 8.31
N ASN A 107 -3.63 -4.18 7.34
CA ASN A 107 -4.35 -4.05 6.07
C ASN A 107 -5.84 -4.34 6.23
N ILE A 108 -6.65 -3.82 5.30
CA ILE A 108 -8.11 -3.91 5.35
C ILE A 108 -8.66 -5.34 5.27
N VAL A 109 -7.90 -6.27 4.68
CA VAL A 109 -8.31 -7.68 4.59
C VAL A 109 -8.17 -8.36 5.94
N ASP A 110 -7.03 -8.21 6.59
CA ASP A 110 -6.77 -8.80 7.91
C ASP A 110 -7.57 -8.10 9.03
N LEU A 111 -7.97 -6.85 8.82
CA LEU A 111 -8.96 -6.18 9.68
C LEU A 111 -10.39 -6.71 9.49
N GLY A 112 -10.64 -7.54 8.46
CA GLY A 112 -11.99 -8.02 8.16
C GLY A 112 -12.92 -6.94 7.61
N LEU A 113 -12.37 -5.92 6.96
CA LEU A 113 -13.16 -4.81 6.38
C LEU A 113 -13.63 -5.11 4.97
N VAL A 114 -13.12 -6.14 4.30
CA VAL A 114 -13.55 -6.55 2.95
C VAL A 114 -14.56 -7.67 3.08
N TYR A 115 -15.82 -7.40 2.75
CA TYR A 115 -16.90 -8.36 2.87
C TYR A 115 -17.12 -9.19 1.61
N ARG A 116 -16.97 -8.57 0.44
CA ARG A 116 -17.16 -9.23 -0.84
C ARG A 116 -16.17 -8.64 -1.85
N MET A 117 -15.68 -9.50 -2.71
CA MET A 117 -14.89 -9.09 -3.86
C MET A 117 -15.16 -10.08 -4.98
N GLU A 118 -15.75 -9.59 -6.05
CA GLU A 118 -16.17 -10.42 -7.18
C GLU A 118 -15.64 -9.85 -8.48
N MET A 119 -15.27 -10.76 -9.38
CA MET A 119 -14.83 -10.42 -10.72
C MET A 119 -15.96 -10.76 -11.70
N LEU A 120 -16.41 -9.75 -12.41
CA LEU A 120 -17.49 -9.85 -13.41
C LEU A 120 -16.92 -9.70 -14.82
N ASP A 121 -17.61 -10.28 -15.78
CA ASP A 121 -17.25 -10.09 -17.18
C ASP A 121 -17.57 -8.63 -17.61
N GLY A 122 -16.55 -7.96 -18.11
CA GLY A 122 -16.64 -6.62 -18.69
C GLY A 122 -16.78 -6.67 -20.21
N GLN A 123 -16.51 -5.53 -20.85
CA GLN A 123 -16.50 -5.43 -22.31
C GLN A 123 -15.13 -5.83 -22.87
N ASP A 124 -15.11 -6.28 -24.13
CA ASP A 124 -13.88 -6.60 -24.88
C ASP A 124 -12.96 -7.62 -24.21
N GLY A 125 -13.53 -8.58 -23.43
CA GLY A 125 -12.76 -9.62 -22.75
C GLY A 125 -12.01 -9.13 -21.50
N LYS A 126 -12.22 -7.90 -21.09
CA LYS A 126 -11.73 -7.37 -19.80
C LYS A 126 -12.69 -7.76 -18.68
N LYS A 127 -12.22 -7.60 -17.46
CA LYS A 127 -13.02 -7.87 -16.26
C LYS A 127 -13.35 -6.57 -15.52
N ARG A 128 -14.47 -6.58 -14.83
CA ARG A 128 -14.83 -5.55 -13.85
C ARG A 128 -14.82 -6.17 -12.47
N VAL A 129 -14.46 -5.38 -11.48
CA VAL A 129 -14.42 -5.83 -10.09
C VAL A 129 -15.48 -5.07 -9.30
N GLU A 130 -16.25 -5.80 -8.50
CA GLU A 130 -17.13 -5.23 -7.49
C GLU A 130 -16.64 -5.67 -6.11
N ALA A 131 -16.44 -4.70 -5.21
CA ALA A 131 -16.00 -4.95 -3.85
C ALA A 131 -16.87 -4.18 -2.86
N ASP A 132 -17.32 -4.88 -1.83
CA ASP A 132 -18.02 -4.31 -0.70
C ASP A 132 -17.08 -4.29 0.49
N ILE A 133 -16.83 -3.09 1.01
CA ILE A 133 -16.01 -2.90 2.19
C ILE A 133 -16.82 -2.25 3.31
N THR A 134 -16.37 -2.43 4.53
CA THR A 134 -16.91 -1.71 5.69
C THR A 134 -15.80 -0.92 6.37
N LEU A 135 -16.14 -0.21 7.42
CA LEU A 135 -15.21 0.56 8.23
C LEU A 135 -15.32 0.16 9.70
N SER A 136 -14.23 0.29 10.43
CA SER A 136 -14.18 -0.03 11.86
C SER A 136 -15.07 0.84 12.73
N ALA A 137 -15.42 2.05 12.24
CA ALA A 137 -16.34 2.95 12.92
C ALA A 137 -17.27 3.65 11.93
N PRO A 138 -18.58 3.76 12.25
CA PRO A 138 -19.50 4.59 11.47
C PRO A 138 -19.06 6.06 11.48
N GLY A 139 -19.01 6.67 10.29
CA GLY A 139 -18.62 8.07 10.16
C GLY A 139 -17.11 8.32 10.09
N CYS A 140 -16.29 7.28 9.93
CA CYS A 140 -14.86 7.45 9.67
C CYS A 140 -14.64 8.33 8.42
N ALA A 141 -14.03 9.50 8.62
CA ALA A 141 -13.75 10.45 7.55
C ALA A 141 -12.80 9.87 6.46
N MET A 142 -12.05 8.82 6.80
CA MET A 142 -11.10 8.18 5.91
C MET A 142 -11.73 7.10 5.01
N GLY A 143 -12.99 6.74 5.25
CA GLY A 143 -13.67 5.71 4.47
C GLY A 143 -13.58 5.90 2.96
N PRO A 144 -13.94 7.08 2.42
CA PRO A 144 -13.82 7.35 0.99
C PRO A 144 -12.38 7.21 0.46
N ALA A 145 -11.37 7.60 1.25
CA ALA A 145 -9.97 7.49 0.86
C ALA A 145 -9.50 6.03 0.80
N ILE A 146 -9.95 5.18 1.73
CA ILE A 146 -9.67 3.74 1.72
C ILE A 146 -10.33 3.08 0.51
N ALA A 147 -11.59 3.43 0.23
CA ALA A 147 -12.31 2.90 -0.93
C ALA A 147 -11.65 3.32 -2.25
N ASP A 148 -11.21 4.57 -2.37
CA ASP A 148 -10.50 5.06 -3.55
C ASP A 148 -9.12 4.41 -3.73
N ASP A 149 -8.36 4.19 -2.65
CA ASP A 149 -7.06 3.50 -2.71
C ASP A 149 -7.26 2.04 -3.17
N LEU A 150 -8.24 1.33 -2.61
CA LEU A 150 -8.58 -0.02 -3.05
C LEU A 150 -8.97 -0.03 -4.52
N ARG A 151 -9.85 0.87 -4.95
CA ARG A 151 -10.29 0.98 -6.35
C ARG A 151 -9.11 1.17 -7.30
N MET A 152 -8.22 2.11 -7.01
CA MET A 152 -7.05 2.39 -7.85
C MET A 152 -6.12 1.16 -7.96
N ARG A 153 -5.93 0.42 -6.89
CA ARG A 153 -5.10 -0.80 -6.90
C ARG A 153 -5.73 -1.91 -7.72
N LEU A 154 -7.03 -2.11 -7.59
CA LEU A 154 -7.77 -3.09 -8.39
C LEU A 154 -7.74 -2.73 -9.89
N GLU A 155 -7.95 -1.46 -10.24
CA GLU A 155 -7.88 -0.97 -11.63
C GLU A 155 -6.47 -1.04 -12.22
N SER A 156 -5.42 -1.09 -11.39
CA SER A 156 -4.04 -1.25 -11.86
C SER A 156 -3.68 -2.68 -12.28
N LEU A 157 -4.53 -3.65 -11.97
CA LEU A 157 -4.31 -5.06 -12.30
C LEU A 157 -4.55 -5.32 -13.78
N ALA A 158 -3.76 -6.24 -14.35
CA ALA A 158 -3.86 -6.58 -15.77
C ALA A 158 -5.23 -7.17 -16.13
N GLY A 159 -5.87 -6.64 -17.18
CA GLY A 159 -7.16 -7.13 -17.66
C GLY A 159 -8.36 -6.62 -16.88
N ILE A 160 -8.19 -5.76 -15.88
CA ILE A 160 -9.30 -5.08 -15.21
C ILE A 160 -9.63 -3.79 -15.96
N GLU A 161 -10.90 -3.62 -16.32
CA GLU A 161 -11.42 -2.43 -16.99
C GLU A 161 -11.81 -1.34 -16.01
N SER A 162 -12.46 -1.75 -14.91
CA SER A 162 -12.92 -0.84 -13.87
C SER A 162 -13.16 -1.61 -12.56
N ALA A 163 -13.04 -0.90 -11.45
CA ALA A 163 -13.40 -1.41 -10.14
C ALA A 163 -14.43 -0.50 -9.48
N LYS A 164 -15.46 -1.11 -8.92
CA LYS A 164 -16.47 -0.44 -8.10
C LYS A 164 -16.29 -0.89 -6.66
N VAL A 165 -16.06 0.06 -5.77
CA VAL A 165 -15.93 -0.19 -4.34
C VAL A 165 -17.06 0.52 -3.62
N GLU A 166 -17.89 -0.22 -2.89
CA GLU A 166 -18.99 0.31 -2.11
C GLU A 166 -18.70 0.14 -0.62
N ILE A 167 -19.08 1.17 0.16
CA ILE A 167 -19.00 1.11 1.62
C ILE A 167 -20.35 0.64 2.13
N VAL A 168 -20.36 -0.52 2.79
CA VAL A 168 -21.56 -1.14 3.36
C VAL A 168 -21.48 -1.16 4.88
N TRP A 169 -22.64 -1.12 5.53
CA TRP A 169 -22.75 -1.06 6.99
C TRP A 169 -23.48 -2.26 7.58
N ASP A 170 -23.89 -3.18 6.75
CA ASP A 170 -24.58 -4.40 7.16
C ASP A 170 -23.89 -5.63 6.54
N PRO A 171 -23.47 -6.57 7.36
CA PRO A 171 -23.48 -6.58 8.83
C PRO A 171 -22.52 -5.54 9.45
N PRO A 172 -22.80 -5.04 10.67
CA PRO A 172 -21.90 -4.11 11.34
C PRO A 172 -20.58 -4.82 11.67
N TRP A 173 -19.47 -4.13 11.44
CA TRP A 173 -18.15 -4.65 11.76
C TRP A 173 -17.94 -4.79 13.26
N HIS A 174 -17.26 -5.84 13.67
CA HIS A 174 -16.81 -6.06 15.04
C HIS A 174 -15.43 -6.75 15.06
N GLN A 175 -14.73 -6.64 16.20
CA GLN A 175 -13.35 -7.10 16.34
C GLN A 175 -13.13 -8.59 16.07
N ASP A 176 -14.18 -9.42 16.21
CA ASP A 176 -14.09 -10.85 15.89
C ASP A 176 -13.90 -11.15 14.40
N MET A 177 -14.16 -10.18 13.55
CA MET A 177 -13.93 -10.28 12.09
C MET A 177 -12.45 -10.14 11.70
N MET A 178 -11.60 -9.68 12.62
CA MET A 178 -10.16 -9.58 12.40
C MET A 178 -9.52 -10.98 12.33
N SER A 179 -8.48 -11.11 11.51
CA SER A 179 -7.61 -12.29 11.53
C SER A 179 -6.88 -12.41 12.89
N GLU A 180 -6.43 -13.61 13.22
CA GLU A 180 -5.61 -13.82 14.44
C GLU A 180 -4.33 -12.98 14.39
N GLU A 181 -3.73 -12.86 13.22
CA GLU A 181 -2.53 -12.06 13.00
C GLU A 181 -2.78 -10.57 13.29
N ALA A 182 -3.90 -10.03 12.79
CA ALA A 182 -4.32 -8.66 13.10
C ALA A 182 -4.51 -8.43 14.59
N ARG A 183 -5.16 -9.37 15.28
CA ARG A 183 -5.38 -9.29 16.74
C ARG A 183 -4.07 -9.31 17.51
N MET A 184 -3.11 -10.14 17.11
CA MET A 184 -1.77 -10.18 17.74
C MET A 184 -1.02 -8.86 17.53
N ILE A 185 -1.05 -8.29 16.32
CA ILE A 185 -0.40 -7.01 16.04
C ILE A 185 -1.00 -5.88 16.89
N LEU A 186 -2.31 -5.93 17.14
CA LEU A 186 -3.03 -4.92 17.92
C LEU A 186 -3.02 -5.20 19.43
N GLY A 187 -2.43 -6.32 19.87
CA GLY A 187 -2.38 -6.71 21.28
C GLY A 187 -3.74 -7.13 21.85
N LEU A 188 -4.63 -7.66 21.01
CA LEU A 188 -5.99 -8.11 21.35
C LEU A 188 -6.09 -9.64 21.48
N ALA A 189 -4.97 -10.37 21.33
CA ALA A 189 -4.91 -11.82 21.44
C ALA A 189 -4.55 -12.26 22.87
#